data_4a5647e2634ff3e1c180b84c2da22a73
#
_entry.id   4a5647e2634ff3e1c180b84c2da22a73
#
_cell.length_a   1.000
_cell.length_b   1.000
_cell.length_c   1.000
_cell.angle_alpha   90.00
_cell.angle_beta   90.00
_cell.angle_gamma   90.00
#
_symmetry.space_group_name_H-M   'P 1'
#
loop_
_entity.id
_entity.type
_entity.pdbx_description
1 polymer ?
#
loop_
_entity_poly.entity_id
_entity_poly.type
_entity_poly.pdbx_seq_one_letter_code
_entity_poly.pdbx_strand_id
1 'polypeptide(L)' 'MGKEVNVLRVSMVCLVLVAVLFLLAVVALGVGSAGYSLQQ' A
#
# COMPACT_ATOMS: atom_id res chain seq x y z
N MET A 1 -13.19 14.55 -22.82
CA MET A 1 -11.90 14.96 -22.27
C MET A 1 -11.90 15.00 -20.77
N GLY A 2 -12.83 15.72 -20.19
CA GLY A 2 -12.89 15.77 -18.75
C GLY A 2 -13.06 14.39 -18.11
N LYS A 3 -13.81 13.55 -18.78
CA LYS A 3 -14.05 12.22 -18.26
C LYS A 3 -12.79 11.40 -18.19
N GLU A 4 -11.97 11.51 -19.22
CA GLU A 4 -10.73 10.76 -19.26
C GLU A 4 -9.78 11.21 -18.16
N VAL A 5 -9.70 12.51 -17.97
CA VAL A 5 -8.83 13.07 -16.95
C VAL A 5 -9.29 12.63 -15.56
N ASN A 6 -10.60 12.63 -15.36
CA ASN A 6 -11.16 12.24 -14.07
C ASN A 6 -10.85 10.78 -13.77
N VAL A 7 -11.06 9.92 -14.75
CA VAL A 7 -10.81 8.49 -14.56
C VAL A 7 -9.34 8.25 -14.26
N LEU A 8 -8.47 8.92 -14.99
CA LEU A 8 -7.05 8.77 -14.77
C LEU A 8 -6.65 9.21 -13.37
N ARG A 9 -7.23 10.32 -12.94
CA ARG A 9 -6.92 10.85 -11.63
C ARG A 9 -7.36 9.89 -10.53
N VAL A 10 -8.59 9.41 -10.64
CA VAL A 10 -9.12 8.48 -9.66
C VAL A 10 -8.27 7.22 -9.64
N SER A 11 -7.89 6.76 -10.80
CA SER A 11 -7.07 5.55 -10.90
C SER A 11 -5.72 5.75 -10.21
N MET A 12 -5.14 6.90 -10.43
CA MET A 12 -3.86 7.23 -9.81
C MET A 12 -3.97 7.25 -8.30
N VAL A 13 -4.99 7.91 -7.81
CA VAL A 13 -5.20 8.01 -6.36
C VAL A 13 -5.40 6.62 -5.77
N CYS A 14 -6.21 5.81 -6.43
CA CYS A 14 -6.45 4.46 -5.96
C CYS A 14 -5.17 3.64 -5.94
N LEU A 15 -4.38 3.78 -6.97
CA LEU A 15 -3.11 3.05 -7.06
C LEU A 15 -2.19 3.44 -5.91
N VAL A 16 -2.08 4.73 -5.68
CA VAL A 16 -1.23 5.23 -4.61
C VAL A 16 -1.71 4.71 -3.27
N LEU A 17 -3.01 4.78 -3.05
CA LEU A 17 -3.59 4.31 -1.80
C LEU A 17 -3.31 2.83 -1.58
N VAL A 18 -3.53 2.03 -2.61
CA VAL A 18 -3.31 0.60 -2.52
C VAL A 18 -1.83 0.31 -2.26
N ALA A 19 -0.97 1.04 -2.92
CA ALA A 19 0.46 0.85 -2.75
C ALA A 19 0.88 1.15 -1.31
N VAL A 20 0.37 2.25 -0.78
CA VAL A 20 0.70 2.64 0.59
C VAL A 20 0.19 1.58 1.56
N LEU A 21 -1.05 1.14 1.36
CA LEU A 21 -1.63 0.13 2.22
C LEU A 21 -0.81 -1.16 2.17
N PHE A 22 -0.41 -1.55 0.98
CA PHE A 22 0.37 -2.76 0.79
C PHE A 22 1.71 -2.64 1.52
N LEU A 23 2.35 -1.51 1.35
CA LEU A 23 3.63 -1.27 2.01
C LEU A 23 3.50 -1.35 3.52
N LEU A 24 2.47 -0.71 4.04
CA LEU A 24 2.23 -0.72 5.48
C LEU A 24 2.01 -2.15 5.98
N ALA A 25 1.23 -2.92 5.23
CA ALA A 25 0.95 -4.29 5.62
C ALA A 25 2.24 -5.12 5.63
N VAL A 26 3.04 -4.95 4.60
CA VAL A 26 4.28 -5.71 4.51
C VAL A 26 5.23 -5.34 5.65
N VAL A 27 5.33 -4.06 5.91
CA VAL A 27 6.20 -3.60 6.99
C VAL A 27 5.71 -4.13 8.33
N ALA A 28 4.41 -4.05 8.56
CA ALA A 28 3.85 -4.53 9.80
C ALA A 28 4.12 -6.00 9.99
N LEU A 29 3.92 -6.77 8.94
CA LEU A 29 4.16 -8.21 9.02
C LEU A 29 5.64 -8.51 9.23
N GLY A 30 6.47 -7.77 8.52
CA GLY A 30 7.91 -7.96 8.66
C GLY A 30 8.40 -7.66 10.05
N VAL A 31 7.95 -6.56 10.59
CA VAL A 31 8.36 -6.17 11.94
C VAL A 31 7.89 -7.20 12.96
N GLY A 32 6.62 -7.60 12.84
CA GLY A 32 6.08 -8.58 13.78
C GLY A 32 6.78 -9.92 13.63
N SER A 33 6.96 -10.36 12.42
CA SER A 33 7.61 -11.65 12.18
C SER A 33 9.05 -11.62 12.65
N ALA A 34 9.74 -10.55 12.36
CA ALA A 34 11.13 -10.43 12.77
C ALA A 34 11.26 -10.45 14.29
N GLY A 35 10.38 -9.72 14.94
CA GLY A 35 10.37 -9.70 16.39
C GLY A 35 10.16 -11.08 16.97
N TYR A 36 9.23 -11.80 16.41
CA TYR A 36 8.94 -13.14 16.87
C TYR A 36 10.12 -14.06 16.66
N SER A 37 10.70 -13.99 15.48
CA SER A 37 11.83 -14.83 15.16
C SER A 37 13.02 -14.55 16.09
N LEU A 38 13.23 -13.27 16.34
CA LEU A 38 14.33 -12.87 17.19
C LEU A 38 14.12 -13.37 18.63
N GLN A 39 12.90 -13.36 19.07
CA GLN A 39 12.60 -13.81 20.41
C GLN A 39 12.88 -15.28 20.60
N GLN A 40 12.62 -16.00 19.55
CA GLN A 40 12.89 -17.42 19.58
C GLN A 40 14.36 -17.70 19.59
#